data_8e4371afdcd706e495778571f2875d4a
#
_entry.id   8e4371afdcd706e495778571f2875d4a
#
_cell.length_a   1.000
_cell.length_b   1.000
_cell.length_c   1.000
_cell.angle_alpha   90.00
_cell.angle_beta   90.00
_cell.angle_gamma   90.00
#
_symmetry.space_group_name_H-M   'P 1'
#
loop_
_entity.id
_entity.type
_entity.pdbx_description
1 polymer ?
#
loop_
_entity_poly.entity_id
_entity_poly.type
_entity_poly.pdbx_seq_one_letter_code
_entity_poly.pdbx_strand_id
1 'polypeptide(L)'
;MAKLRRKLDRPLLWIQERARRWARRRQGIDADPTTLNRRRTYILPTGLGIGFGFVLFAMLLASMNYNSSMGFGLTFLLTSLALVAMHWCHQNLTGLIIRGYRVRPAFAGQPLALEMIVENPSLTARYELIFQWQHGSAEPMDLPPRESSVLRIEIPTRRRGRIQVEAIRVSTRFPFSLFTCWAWLHPDLSGVVYPAPAPRGEPPPPDSTDVGGAQDDSRGEDDFAGLRAFRAGDSPRHVAWKAAARGGELPVKQFAGTDVTTHWLDWSALEGQGTEAR
;
A
#
# COMPACT_ATOMS: atom_id res chain seq x y z
N MET A 1 14.54 -30.20 7.47
CA MET A 1 15.12 -28.93 7.94
C MET A 1 14.09 -27.78 8.05
N ALA A 2 13.04 -27.68 7.23
CA ALA A 2 12.04 -26.61 7.30
C ALA A 2 11.16 -26.61 8.58
N LYS A 3 10.87 -27.77 9.19
CA LYS A 3 10.08 -27.87 10.43
C LYS A 3 10.81 -27.41 11.69
N LEU A 4 12.14 -27.49 11.75
CA LEU A 4 12.94 -27.00 12.87
C LEU A 4 13.06 -25.47 12.87
N ARG A 5 13.18 -24.82 11.71
CA ARG A 5 13.16 -23.36 11.58
C ARG A 5 11.85 -22.76 12.11
N ARG A 6 10.70 -23.36 11.80
CA ARG A 6 9.38 -22.90 12.27
C ARG A 6 9.20 -22.95 13.79
N LYS A 7 9.89 -23.84 14.50
CA LYS A 7 9.79 -23.96 15.97
C LYS A 7 10.67 -22.94 16.71
N LEU A 8 11.79 -22.54 16.13
CA LEU A 8 12.69 -21.51 16.68
C LEU A 8 12.18 -20.09 16.44
N ASP A 9 11.33 -19.88 15.44
CA ASP A 9 10.79 -18.56 15.11
C ASP A 9 9.64 -18.09 16.03
N ARG A 10 8.94 -19.02 16.71
CA ARG A 10 7.81 -18.69 17.61
C ARG A 10 8.18 -17.80 18.80
N PRO A 11 9.26 -18.05 19.55
CA PRO A 11 9.65 -17.17 20.66
C PRO A 11 10.11 -15.80 20.17
N LEU A 12 10.77 -15.72 19.01
CA LEU A 12 11.19 -14.47 18.40
C LEU A 12 9.99 -13.62 17.97
N LEU A 13 8.96 -14.23 17.42
CA LEU A 13 7.71 -13.54 17.03
C LEU A 13 6.99 -12.98 18.25
N TRP A 14 6.91 -13.73 19.34
CA TRP A 14 6.29 -13.24 20.57
C TRP A 14 7.04 -12.06 21.20
N ILE A 15 8.38 -12.11 21.18
CA ILE A 15 9.24 -11.00 21.65
C ILE A 15 9.04 -9.78 20.77
N GLN A 16 8.96 -9.96 19.44
CA GLN A 16 8.73 -8.86 18.49
C GLN A 16 7.36 -8.22 18.69
N GLU A 17 6.29 -9.01 18.89
CA GLU A 17 4.96 -8.47 19.17
C GLU A 17 4.89 -7.73 20.51
N ARG A 18 5.59 -8.25 21.52
CA ARG A 18 5.66 -7.59 22.83
C ARG A 18 6.45 -6.29 22.75
N ALA A 19 7.55 -6.28 22.01
CA ALA A 19 8.35 -5.09 21.74
C ALA A 19 7.55 -4.05 20.94
N ARG A 20 6.76 -4.49 19.93
CA ARG A 20 5.86 -3.62 19.14
C ARG A 20 4.81 -2.94 20.01
N ARG A 21 4.11 -3.73 20.87
CA ARG A 21 3.10 -3.19 21.79
C ARG A 21 3.68 -2.22 22.82
N TRP A 22 4.88 -2.52 23.32
CA TRP A 22 5.59 -1.66 24.24
C TRP A 22 6.04 -0.36 23.55
N ALA A 23 6.59 -0.44 22.33
CA ALA A 23 6.98 0.72 21.54
C ALA A 23 5.79 1.64 21.25
N ARG A 24 4.63 1.09 20.85
CA ARG A 24 3.40 1.86 20.60
C ARG A 24 2.92 2.61 21.84
N ARG A 25 2.97 1.96 23.02
CA ARG A 25 2.57 2.63 24.29
C ARG A 25 3.48 3.79 24.66
N ARG A 26 4.77 3.71 24.30
CA ARG A 26 5.77 4.72 24.63
C ARG A 26 5.89 5.84 23.61
N GLN A 27 5.65 5.56 22.35
CA GLN A 27 5.89 6.50 21.25
C GLN A 27 4.61 7.21 20.78
N GLY A 28 3.42 6.61 20.99
CA GLY A 28 2.16 7.14 20.48
C GLY A 28 2.04 7.01 18.95
N ILE A 29 1.17 7.84 18.37
CA ILE A 29 0.99 7.99 16.93
C ILE A 29 2.08 8.94 16.41
N ASP A 30 2.68 8.59 15.28
CA ASP A 30 3.72 9.40 14.67
C ASP A 30 3.11 10.59 13.94
N ALA A 31 3.70 11.77 14.16
CA ALA A 31 3.35 12.96 13.38
C ALA A 31 3.93 12.88 11.97
N ASP A 32 3.34 13.56 11.01
CA ASP A 32 3.88 13.73 9.67
C ASP A 32 4.48 15.16 9.57
N PRO A 33 5.77 15.35 9.35
CA PRO A 33 6.84 14.35 9.12
C PRO A 33 7.37 13.68 10.41
N THR A 34 7.75 12.39 10.30
CA THR A 34 8.38 11.65 11.38
C THR A 34 9.88 11.56 11.19
N THR A 35 10.66 11.93 12.20
CA THR A 35 12.12 11.76 12.22
C THR A 35 12.51 10.58 13.09
N LEU A 36 13.32 9.67 12.56
CA LEU A 36 13.87 8.53 13.31
C LEU A 36 15.00 9.01 14.24
N ASN A 37 14.65 9.28 15.49
CA ASN A 37 15.61 9.73 16.51
C ASN A 37 16.33 8.54 17.16
N ARG A 38 17.51 8.80 17.76
CA ARG A 38 18.30 7.80 18.51
C ARG A 38 17.50 7.06 19.58
N ARG A 39 16.51 7.68 20.21
CA ARG A 39 15.67 7.06 21.26
C ARG A 39 14.66 6.07 20.71
N ARG A 40 14.40 6.08 19.39
CA ARG A 40 13.45 5.19 18.71
C ARG A 40 14.13 4.03 18.01
N THR A 41 15.46 4.03 17.98
CA THR A 41 16.28 3.07 17.27
C THR A 41 16.85 2.06 18.24
N TYR A 42 16.58 0.79 17.98
CA TYR A 42 17.04 -0.36 18.76
C TYR A 42 18.15 -1.08 18.00
N ILE A 43 19.13 -1.62 18.71
CA ILE A 43 20.20 -2.40 18.13
C ILE A 43 20.40 -3.71 18.91
N LEU A 44 20.58 -4.80 18.17
CA LEU A 44 20.93 -6.11 18.73
C LEU A 44 21.95 -6.81 17.83
N PRO A 45 22.84 -7.63 18.41
CA PRO A 45 23.71 -8.47 17.62
C PRO A 45 22.88 -9.52 16.86
N THR A 46 23.28 -9.84 15.65
CA THR A 46 22.73 -10.94 14.86
C THR A 46 23.31 -12.27 15.32
N GLY A 47 22.82 -13.40 14.78
CA GLY A 47 23.45 -14.70 15.02
C GLY A 47 24.91 -14.73 14.60
N LEU A 48 25.23 -14.05 13.49
CA LEU A 48 26.62 -13.88 13.02
C LEU A 48 27.43 -13.02 13.99
N GLY A 49 26.83 -11.92 14.51
CA GLY A 49 27.46 -11.06 15.50
C GLY A 49 27.74 -11.78 16.82
N ILE A 50 26.82 -12.63 17.29
CA ILE A 50 27.02 -13.46 18.47
C ILE A 50 28.16 -14.46 18.23
N GLY A 51 28.16 -15.17 17.07
CA GLY A 51 29.24 -16.08 16.69
C GLY A 51 30.59 -15.37 16.63
N PHE A 52 30.63 -14.16 16.04
CA PHE A 52 31.82 -13.34 16.01
C PHE A 52 32.33 -12.98 17.42
N GLY A 53 31.39 -12.62 18.33
CA GLY A 53 31.73 -12.39 19.73
C GLY A 53 32.34 -13.60 20.43
N PHE A 54 31.82 -14.81 20.17
CA PHE A 54 32.42 -16.05 20.67
C PHE A 54 33.84 -16.27 20.16
N VAL A 55 34.11 -15.99 18.86
CA VAL A 55 35.44 -16.08 18.28
C VAL A 55 36.40 -15.09 18.96
N LEU A 56 35.97 -13.84 19.15
CA LEU A 56 36.78 -12.83 19.83
C LEU A 56 37.08 -13.25 21.28
N PHE A 57 36.11 -13.81 21.98
CA PHE A 57 36.32 -14.32 23.34
C PHE A 57 37.30 -15.47 23.39
N ALA A 58 37.17 -16.44 22.46
CA ALA A 58 38.15 -17.56 22.36
C ALA A 58 39.57 -17.07 22.03
N MET A 59 39.68 -16.09 21.11
CA MET A 59 40.95 -15.47 20.78
C MET A 59 41.58 -14.75 21.98
N LEU A 60 40.76 -14.05 22.77
CA LEU A 60 41.23 -13.39 23.98
C LEU A 60 41.79 -14.41 24.99
N LEU A 61 41.05 -15.51 25.25
CA LEU A 61 41.51 -16.58 26.14
C LEU A 61 42.80 -17.24 25.65
N ALA A 62 42.89 -17.52 24.35
CA ALA A 62 44.08 -18.06 23.73
C ALA A 62 45.28 -17.10 23.90
N SER A 63 45.07 -15.82 23.64
CA SER A 63 46.12 -14.79 23.79
C SER A 63 46.58 -14.67 25.23
N MET A 64 45.71 -14.83 26.20
CA MET A 64 46.05 -14.88 27.63
C MET A 64 46.86 -16.13 27.96
N ASN A 65 46.42 -17.31 27.48
CA ASN A 65 47.09 -18.58 27.80
C ASN A 65 48.49 -18.67 27.21
N TYR A 66 48.68 -18.19 25.98
CA TYR A 66 49.97 -18.23 25.26
C TYR A 66 50.80 -16.94 25.46
N ASN A 67 50.33 -15.99 26.23
CA ASN A 67 50.98 -14.71 26.48
C ASN A 67 51.41 -14.00 25.18
N SER A 68 50.55 -14.09 24.17
CA SER A 68 50.85 -13.59 22.82
C SER A 68 50.39 -12.14 22.64
N SER A 69 51.35 -11.22 22.59
CA SER A 69 51.05 -9.79 22.35
C SER A 69 50.41 -9.54 20.98
N MET A 70 50.74 -10.32 19.98
CA MET A 70 50.16 -10.26 18.63
C MET A 70 48.68 -10.72 18.66
N GLY A 71 48.37 -11.77 19.44
CA GLY A 71 47.02 -12.25 19.63
C GLY A 71 46.12 -11.20 20.29
N PHE A 72 46.61 -10.51 21.32
CA PHE A 72 45.90 -9.39 21.94
C PHE A 72 45.68 -8.26 20.93
N GLY A 73 46.72 -7.86 20.17
CA GLY A 73 46.58 -6.81 19.17
C GLY A 73 45.49 -7.11 18.14
N LEU A 74 45.45 -8.33 17.61
CA LEU A 74 44.42 -8.74 16.65
C LEU A 74 43.03 -8.77 17.29
N THR A 75 42.91 -9.30 18.50
CA THR A 75 41.61 -9.35 19.22
C THR A 75 41.05 -7.95 19.46
N PHE A 76 41.89 -7.01 19.90
CA PHE A 76 41.45 -5.63 20.13
C PHE A 76 41.13 -4.90 18.82
N LEU A 77 41.92 -5.16 17.75
CA LEU A 77 41.63 -4.62 16.44
C LEU A 77 40.22 -5.05 15.93
N LEU A 78 39.94 -6.35 15.99
CA LEU A 78 38.64 -6.89 15.57
C LEU A 78 37.50 -6.44 16.48
N THR A 79 37.76 -6.30 17.79
CA THR A 79 36.78 -5.73 18.72
C THR A 79 36.44 -4.27 18.39
N SER A 80 37.47 -3.46 18.09
CA SER A 80 37.28 -2.09 17.68
C SER A 80 36.51 -1.97 16.38
N LEU A 81 36.77 -2.85 15.41
CA LEU A 81 36.00 -2.95 14.17
C LEU A 81 34.52 -3.26 14.43
N ALA A 82 34.24 -4.19 15.35
CA ALA A 82 32.84 -4.50 15.74
C ALA A 82 32.13 -3.29 16.38
N LEU A 83 32.83 -2.54 17.25
CA LEU A 83 32.26 -1.33 17.87
C LEU A 83 31.99 -0.24 16.83
N VAL A 84 32.89 -0.04 15.88
CA VAL A 84 32.70 0.88 14.75
C VAL A 84 31.52 0.42 13.89
N ALA A 85 31.43 -0.87 13.57
CA ALA A 85 30.31 -1.44 12.83
C ALA A 85 28.97 -1.23 13.55
N MET A 86 28.93 -1.38 14.87
CA MET A 86 27.74 -1.10 15.69
C MET A 86 27.35 0.38 15.58
N HIS A 87 28.31 1.28 15.67
CA HIS A 87 28.07 2.71 15.54
C HIS A 87 27.51 3.09 14.15
N TRP A 88 28.13 2.57 13.09
CA TRP A 88 27.65 2.79 11.73
C TRP A 88 26.26 2.22 11.49
N CYS A 89 25.97 1.02 12.00
CA CYS A 89 24.65 0.42 11.91
C CYS A 89 23.56 1.33 12.54
N HIS A 90 23.85 1.89 13.70
CA HIS A 90 22.97 2.83 14.36
C HIS A 90 22.83 4.15 13.60
N GLN A 91 23.93 4.71 13.14
CA GLN A 91 23.96 5.94 12.34
C GLN A 91 23.20 5.78 11.02
N ASN A 92 23.26 4.61 10.41
CA ASN A 92 22.62 4.31 9.12
C ASN A 92 21.08 4.46 9.17
N LEU A 93 20.47 4.26 10.35
CA LEU A 93 19.02 4.39 10.53
C LEU A 93 18.60 5.72 11.16
N THR A 94 19.48 6.31 11.97
CA THR A 94 19.16 7.54 12.71
C THR A 94 19.15 8.76 11.80
N GLY A 95 18.17 9.64 12.00
CA GLY A 95 18.06 10.90 11.27
C GLY A 95 17.30 10.83 9.95
N LEU A 96 16.80 9.65 9.54
CA LEU A 96 15.91 9.54 8.40
C LEU A 96 14.59 10.27 8.69
N ILE A 97 14.06 10.96 7.69
CA ILE A 97 12.77 11.65 7.74
C ILE A 97 11.80 10.90 6.85
N ILE A 98 10.64 10.55 7.39
CA ILE A 98 9.58 9.88 6.66
C ILE A 98 8.36 10.81 6.65
N ARG A 99 7.79 11.04 5.46
CA ARG A 99 6.69 11.96 5.26
C ARG A 99 5.78 11.54 4.10
N GLY A 100 4.63 12.21 3.98
CA GLY A 100 3.78 12.11 2.80
C GLY A 100 3.19 10.73 2.59
N TYR A 101 2.66 10.13 3.64
CA TYR A 101 2.02 8.83 3.57
C TYR A 101 0.76 8.89 2.68
N ARG A 102 0.68 7.97 1.73
CA ARG A 102 -0.47 7.82 0.86
C ARG A 102 -0.84 6.34 0.72
N VAL A 103 -2.10 6.03 1.00
CA VAL A 103 -2.63 4.68 0.80
C VAL A 103 -3.52 4.70 -0.44
N ARG A 104 -3.18 3.88 -1.44
CA ARG A 104 -4.00 3.72 -2.65
C ARG A 104 -5.01 2.61 -2.43
N PRO A 105 -6.31 2.86 -2.66
CA PRO A 105 -7.32 1.82 -2.57
C PRO A 105 -7.03 0.66 -3.53
N ALA A 106 -7.46 -0.54 -3.16
CA ALA A 106 -7.32 -1.74 -3.99
C ALA A 106 -8.59 -2.58 -3.92
N PHE A 107 -8.76 -3.52 -4.83
CA PHE A 107 -9.80 -4.53 -4.76
C PHE A 107 -9.37 -5.72 -3.90
N ALA A 108 -10.31 -6.38 -3.27
CA ALA A 108 -10.04 -7.59 -2.50
C ALA A 108 -9.34 -8.65 -3.37
N GLY A 109 -8.25 -9.21 -2.85
CA GLY A 109 -7.35 -10.10 -3.60
C GLY A 109 -6.19 -9.41 -4.30
N GLN A 110 -6.21 -8.08 -4.45
CA GLN A 110 -5.09 -7.30 -4.97
C GLN A 110 -4.31 -6.65 -3.82
N PRO A 111 -2.99 -6.44 -3.96
CA PRO A 111 -2.23 -5.74 -2.94
C PRO A 111 -2.61 -4.26 -2.88
N LEU A 112 -2.82 -3.76 -1.67
CA LEU A 112 -3.00 -2.34 -1.39
C LEU A 112 -1.63 -1.68 -1.31
N ALA A 113 -1.42 -0.60 -2.06
CA ALA A 113 -0.15 0.11 -2.08
C ALA A 113 -0.12 1.23 -1.03
N LEU A 114 0.84 1.13 -0.12
CA LEU A 114 1.24 2.20 0.79
C LEU A 114 2.47 2.89 0.23
N GLU A 115 2.35 4.16 -0.10
CA GLU A 115 3.43 5.01 -0.59
C GLU A 115 3.86 5.97 0.53
N MET A 116 5.16 6.18 0.66
CA MET A 116 5.75 7.16 1.57
C MET A 116 7.03 7.71 1.00
N ILE A 117 7.39 8.91 1.39
CA ILE A 117 8.64 9.56 1.00
C ILE A 117 9.63 9.36 2.14
N VAL A 118 10.77 8.73 1.83
CA VAL A 118 11.90 8.58 2.74
C VAL A 118 12.99 9.56 2.32
N GLU A 119 13.41 10.41 3.24
CA GLU A 119 14.40 11.45 2.99
C GLU A 119 15.64 11.24 3.86
N ASN A 120 16.81 11.35 3.23
CA ASN A 120 18.10 11.33 3.90
C ASN A 120 18.67 12.77 3.97
N PRO A 121 18.51 13.50 5.07
CA PRO A 121 19.05 14.85 5.18
C PRO A 121 20.56 14.89 5.41
N SER A 122 21.21 13.73 5.63
CA SER A 122 22.63 13.66 5.95
C SER A 122 23.53 13.76 4.72
N LEU A 123 24.81 14.02 4.97
CA LEU A 123 25.87 14.03 3.95
C LEU A 123 26.40 12.63 3.62
N THR A 124 25.92 11.60 4.33
CA THR A 124 26.36 10.20 4.14
C THR A 124 25.23 9.40 3.55
N ALA A 125 25.54 8.52 2.60
CA ALA A 125 24.56 7.57 2.05
C ALA A 125 24.06 6.60 3.13
N ARG A 126 22.86 6.11 2.96
CA ARG A 126 22.23 5.08 3.78
C ARG A 126 22.11 3.81 2.96
N TYR A 127 22.43 2.68 3.56
CA TYR A 127 22.52 1.40 2.85
C TYR A 127 21.63 0.35 3.48
N GLU A 128 21.13 -0.57 2.65
CA GLU A 128 20.33 -1.72 3.10
C GLU A 128 19.18 -1.35 4.02
N LEU A 129 18.45 -0.27 3.69
CA LEU A 129 17.25 0.12 4.42
C LEU A 129 16.10 -0.80 4.02
N ILE A 130 15.52 -1.52 4.98
CA ILE A 130 14.43 -2.46 4.77
C ILE A 130 13.20 -1.94 5.50
N PHE A 131 12.13 -1.66 4.74
CA PHE A 131 10.85 -1.22 5.27
C PHE A 131 9.85 -2.37 5.13
N GLN A 132 9.33 -2.83 6.23
CA GLN A 132 8.50 -4.03 6.27
C GLN A 132 7.21 -3.78 7.05
N TRP A 133 6.07 -4.12 6.43
CA TRP A 133 4.79 -4.18 7.11
C TRP A 133 4.50 -5.62 7.52
N GLN A 134 4.28 -5.85 8.80
CA GLN A 134 4.10 -7.19 9.40
C GLN A 134 5.20 -8.19 8.96
N HIS A 135 4.82 -9.29 8.32
CA HIS A 135 5.73 -10.35 7.86
C HIS A 135 5.87 -10.35 6.31
N GLY A 136 5.50 -9.24 5.66
CA GLY A 136 5.63 -9.11 4.21
C GLY A 136 7.09 -9.18 3.76
N SER A 137 7.31 -9.54 2.50
CA SER A 137 8.61 -9.39 1.86
C SER A 137 8.93 -7.90 1.70
N ALA A 138 10.19 -7.54 1.90
CA ALA A 138 10.67 -6.19 1.69
C ALA A 138 12.03 -6.25 1.02
N GLU A 139 12.21 -5.44 0.01
CA GLU A 139 13.48 -5.29 -0.68
C GLU A 139 14.33 -4.22 0.03
N PRO A 140 15.65 -4.43 0.17
CA PRO A 140 16.54 -3.40 0.68
C PRO A 140 16.64 -2.26 -0.33
N MET A 141 16.65 -1.03 0.17
CA MET A 141 16.90 0.15 -0.63
C MET A 141 18.09 0.94 -0.09
N ASP A 142 18.85 1.53 -0.99
CA ASP A 142 19.89 2.48 -0.66
C ASP A 142 19.39 3.90 -0.90
N LEU A 143 19.83 4.84 -0.07
CA LEU A 143 19.42 6.22 -0.18
C LEU A 143 20.65 7.13 -0.16
N PRO A 144 20.96 7.79 -1.31
CA PRO A 144 22.07 8.70 -1.42
C PRO A 144 22.00 9.88 -0.44
N PRO A 145 23.11 10.60 -0.24
CA PRO A 145 23.14 11.79 0.61
C PRO A 145 22.22 12.89 0.08
N ARG A 146 21.47 13.54 0.95
CA ARG A 146 20.56 14.65 0.64
C ARG A 146 19.49 14.35 -0.41
N GLU A 147 19.19 13.07 -0.59
CA GLU A 147 18.15 12.64 -1.52
C GLU A 147 16.90 12.14 -0.78
N SER A 148 15.80 12.13 -1.53
CA SER A 148 14.54 11.53 -1.11
C SER A 148 14.07 10.51 -2.15
N SER A 149 13.48 9.42 -1.69
CA SER A 149 12.93 8.38 -2.55
C SER A 149 11.51 8.05 -2.13
N VAL A 150 10.68 7.71 -3.11
CA VAL A 150 9.33 7.22 -2.86
C VAL A 150 9.39 5.72 -2.66
N LEU A 151 9.03 5.29 -1.47
CA LEU A 151 8.94 3.88 -1.13
C LEU A 151 7.49 3.41 -1.27
N ARG A 152 7.31 2.26 -1.91
CA ARG A 152 6.03 1.58 -2.04
C ARG A 152 6.08 0.25 -1.30
N ILE A 153 5.16 0.06 -0.35
CA ILE A 153 4.97 -1.19 0.37
C ILE A 153 3.65 -1.81 -0.07
N GLU A 154 3.68 -3.06 -0.47
CA GLU A 154 2.50 -3.82 -0.85
C GLU A 154 1.93 -4.56 0.35
N ILE A 155 0.67 -4.27 0.67
CA ILE A 155 -0.07 -4.88 1.77
C ILE A 155 -1.06 -5.87 1.17
N PRO A 156 -0.92 -7.18 1.40
CA PRO A 156 -1.83 -8.16 0.86
C PRO A 156 -3.23 -7.99 1.44
N THR A 157 -4.24 -7.96 0.58
CA THR A 157 -5.64 -7.87 0.98
C THR A 157 -6.40 -9.14 0.63
N ARG A 158 -7.34 -9.58 1.47
CA ARG A 158 -8.17 -10.76 1.23
C ARG A 158 -9.66 -10.45 1.29
N ARG A 159 -10.05 -9.45 2.06
CA ARG A 159 -11.44 -9.07 2.30
C ARG A 159 -11.63 -7.59 2.07
N ARG A 160 -12.82 -7.21 1.60
CA ARG A 160 -13.21 -5.80 1.50
C ARG A 160 -13.34 -5.17 2.88
N GLY A 161 -13.16 -3.88 2.96
CA GLY A 161 -13.32 -3.12 4.19
C GLY A 161 -12.18 -2.15 4.44
N ARG A 162 -12.12 -1.61 5.66
CA ARG A 162 -11.06 -0.69 6.08
C ARG A 162 -9.91 -1.49 6.71
N ILE A 163 -8.71 -1.33 6.16
CA ILE A 163 -7.47 -1.89 6.72
C ILE A 163 -6.73 -0.76 7.42
N GLN A 164 -6.37 -0.98 8.68
CA GLN A 164 -5.54 -0.06 9.44
C GLN A 164 -4.08 -0.46 9.36
N VAL A 165 -3.21 0.48 9.00
CA VAL A 165 -1.76 0.29 8.98
C VAL A 165 -1.21 0.57 10.37
N GLU A 166 -1.05 -0.49 11.17
CA GLU A 166 -0.70 -0.33 12.59
C GLU A 166 0.76 0.06 12.82
N ALA A 167 1.70 -0.58 12.13
CA ALA A 167 3.13 -0.35 12.31
C ALA A 167 3.93 -0.80 11.09
N ILE A 168 4.96 -0.04 10.76
CA ILE A 168 5.96 -0.36 9.75
C ILE A 168 7.29 -0.49 10.46
N ARG A 169 8.00 -1.60 10.23
CA ARG A 169 9.34 -1.81 10.74
C ARG A 169 10.35 -1.29 9.73
N VAL A 170 11.22 -0.42 10.17
CA VAL A 170 12.39 0.01 9.42
C VAL A 170 13.61 -0.66 10.02
N SER A 171 14.45 -1.30 9.23
CA SER A 171 15.63 -2.00 9.74
C SER A 171 16.80 -1.96 8.75
N THR A 172 18.00 -2.12 9.27
CA THR A 172 19.25 -2.28 8.50
C THR A 172 20.18 -3.24 9.19
N ARG A 173 21.06 -3.87 8.42
CA ARG A 173 22.14 -4.72 8.91
C ARG A 173 23.52 -4.25 8.45
N PHE A 174 23.57 -3.13 7.76
CA PHE A 174 24.80 -2.51 7.30
C PHE A 174 25.63 -1.94 8.48
N PRO A 175 26.97 -2.07 8.49
CA PRO A 175 27.83 -2.90 7.68
C PRO A 175 27.97 -4.32 8.27
N PHE A 176 28.53 -5.25 7.49
CA PHE A 176 28.95 -6.60 7.89
C PHE A 176 27.88 -7.52 8.49
N SER A 177 26.63 -7.09 8.59
CA SER A 177 25.53 -7.87 9.19
C SER A 177 25.82 -8.41 10.60
N LEU A 178 26.77 -7.84 11.35
CA LEU A 178 27.04 -8.20 12.74
C LEU A 178 25.92 -7.74 13.69
N PHE A 179 25.30 -6.62 13.38
CA PHE A 179 24.22 -6.04 14.16
C PHE A 179 22.99 -5.82 13.27
N THR A 180 21.82 -5.89 13.88
CA THR A 180 20.58 -5.42 13.29
C THR A 180 20.12 -4.20 14.05
N CYS A 181 19.92 -3.10 13.33
CA CYS A 181 19.29 -1.90 13.86
C CYS A 181 17.86 -1.79 13.33
N TRP A 182 16.90 -1.41 14.18
CA TRP A 182 15.52 -1.23 13.72
C TRP A 182 14.79 -0.14 14.51
N ALA A 183 13.78 0.39 13.86
CA ALA A 183 12.81 1.32 14.45
C ALA A 183 11.39 0.92 14.04
N TRP A 184 10.41 1.42 14.79
CA TRP A 184 9.00 1.27 14.46
C TRP A 184 8.41 2.62 14.09
N LEU A 185 7.65 2.65 13.00
CA LEU A 185 6.80 3.74 12.59
C LEU A 185 5.36 3.36 12.88
N HIS A 186 4.60 4.24 13.50
CA HIS A 186 3.20 4.05 13.84
C HIS A 186 2.34 5.15 13.17
N PRO A 187 2.23 5.15 11.83
CA PRO A 187 1.39 6.12 11.14
C PRO A 187 -0.08 5.83 11.43
N ASP A 188 -0.89 6.88 11.58
CA ASP A 188 -2.34 6.75 11.70
C ASP A 188 -2.98 6.72 10.31
N LEU A 189 -2.87 5.58 9.65
CA LEU A 189 -3.32 5.41 8.28
C LEU A 189 -4.33 4.29 8.16
N SER A 190 -5.35 4.54 7.35
CA SER A 190 -6.30 3.51 6.95
C SER A 190 -6.45 3.47 5.43
N GLY A 191 -6.47 2.27 4.88
CA GLY A 191 -6.76 2.00 3.49
C GLY A 191 -8.16 1.43 3.30
N VAL A 192 -8.75 1.68 2.14
CA VAL A 192 -10.04 1.10 1.74
C VAL A 192 -9.80 0.00 0.73
N VAL A 193 -10.37 -1.16 1.00
CA VAL A 193 -10.37 -2.30 0.09
C VAL A 193 -11.78 -2.47 -0.45
N TYR A 194 -11.92 -2.33 -1.76
CA TYR A 194 -13.17 -2.54 -2.46
C TYR A 194 -13.49 -4.02 -2.62
N PRO A 195 -14.76 -4.40 -2.81
CA PRO A 195 -15.12 -5.75 -3.21
C PRO A 195 -14.36 -6.16 -4.48
N ALA A 196 -13.99 -7.44 -4.58
CA ALA A 196 -13.43 -7.95 -5.82
C ALA A 196 -14.45 -7.79 -6.95
N PRO A 197 -14.04 -7.31 -8.15
CA PRO A 197 -14.94 -7.31 -9.30
C PRO A 197 -15.44 -8.73 -9.54
N ALA A 198 -16.74 -8.87 -9.77
CA ALA A 198 -17.27 -10.15 -10.20
C ALA A 198 -16.61 -10.58 -11.51
N PRO A 199 -16.31 -11.87 -11.72
CA PRO A 199 -16.00 -12.36 -13.04
C PRO A 199 -17.12 -11.92 -13.97
N ARG A 200 -16.81 -11.54 -15.21
CA ARG A 200 -17.77 -11.03 -16.20
C ARG A 200 -19.05 -11.88 -16.19
N GLY A 201 -20.06 -11.40 -15.48
CA GLY A 201 -21.40 -11.94 -15.52
C GLY A 201 -22.16 -11.35 -16.70
N GLU A 202 -23.25 -11.98 -17.10
CA GLU A 202 -24.20 -11.34 -17.99
C GLU A 202 -24.64 -10.00 -17.37
N PRO A 203 -24.73 -8.93 -18.17
CA PRO A 203 -25.33 -7.70 -17.68
C PRO A 203 -26.71 -8.01 -17.14
N PRO A 204 -27.15 -7.34 -16.07
CA PRO A 204 -28.52 -7.55 -15.56
C PRO A 204 -29.49 -7.38 -16.72
N PRO A 205 -30.53 -8.23 -16.82
CA PRO A 205 -31.54 -8.08 -17.86
C PRO A 205 -32.08 -6.66 -17.79
N PRO A 206 -32.34 -6.02 -18.96
CA PRO A 206 -33.00 -4.73 -18.97
C PRO A 206 -34.30 -4.88 -18.21
N ASP A 207 -34.62 -3.93 -17.35
CA ASP A 207 -35.86 -3.94 -16.60
C ASP A 207 -37.04 -4.01 -17.58
N SER A 208 -37.68 -5.19 -17.66
CA SER A 208 -38.85 -5.43 -18.49
C SER A 208 -40.10 -4.87 -17.85
N THR A 209 -39.97 -3.89 -16.97
CA THR A 209 -41.12 -3.23 -16.32
C THR A 209 -41.85 -2.21 -17.21
N ASP A 210 -41.55 -2.16 -18.51
CA ASP A 210 -42.44 -1.48 -19.46
C ASP A 210 -43.46 -2.45 -20.08
N VAL A 211 -44.15 -3.20 -19.23
CA VAL A 211 -45.44 -3.78 -19.60
C VAL A 211 -46.53 -2.79 -19.23
N GLY A 212 -46.83 -1.95 -20.18
CA GLY A 212 -48.12 -1.23 -20.21
C GLY A 212 -48.06 0.19 -19.65
N GLY A 213 -47.91 1.12 -20.51
CA GLY A 213 -48.37 2.46 -20.21
C GLY A 213 -47.51 3.55 -20.80
N ALA A 214 -48.06 4.16 -21.81
CA ALA A 214 -47.63 5.41 -22.43
C ALA A 214 -46.26 5.33 -23.16
N GLN A 215 -46.36 5.23 -24.45
CA GLN A 215 -45.38 5.77 -25.36
C GLN A 215 -45.10 7.23 -24.97
N ASP A 216 -44.25 7.38 -23.96
CA ASP A 216 -43.66 8.69 -23.69
C ASP A 216 -42.66 8.91 -24.82
N ASP A 217 -43.02 9.83 -25.68
CA ASP A 217 -42.30 10.30 -26.87
C ASP A 217 -41.02 11.05 -26.47
N SER A 218 -40.27 10.55 -25.49
CA SER A 218 -38.93 11.00 -25.17
C SER A 218 -37.91 10.44 -26.17
N ARG A 219 -38.21 10.66 -27.44
CA ARG A 219 -37.24 10.51 -28.54
C ARG A 219 -36.13 11.52 -28.30
N GLY A 220 -34.94 11.05 -28.08
CA GLY A 220 -33.75 11.92 -28.00
C GLY A 220 -33.77 12.92 -29.14
N GLU A 221 -33.57 14.19 -28.80
CA GLU A 221 -33.58 15.30 -29.77
C GLU A 221 -32.30 15.33 -30.65
N ASP A 222 -31.44 14.34 -30.57
CA ASP A 222 -30.03 14.49 -31.02
C ASP A 222 -29.75 14.02 -32.44
N ASP A 223 -30.49 13.07 -33.01
CA ASP A 223 -30.21 12.62 -34.38
C ASP A 223 -31.42 12.73 -35.30
N PHE A 224 -31.28 13.55 -36.35
CA PHE A 224 -32.31 13.75 -37.37
C PHE A 224 -32.51 12.49 -38.23
N ALA A 225 -33.62 11.79 -38.10
CA ALA A 225 -33.92 10.57 -38.81
C ALA A 225 -34.65 10.85 -40.17
N GLY A 226 -35.42 11.96 -40.28
CA GLY A 226 -36.16 12.26 -41.51
C GLY A 226 -37.30 13.25 -41.29
N LEU A 227 -38.11 13.41 -42.33
CA LEU A 227 -39.35 14.23 -42.32
C LEU A 227 -40.55 13.32 -42.58
N ARG A 228 -41.61 13.50 -41.78
CA ARG A 228 -42.92 12.87 -41.99
C ARG A 228 -44.02 13.91 -42.11
N ALA A 229 -45.15 13.53 -42.65
CA ALA A 229 -46.30 14.40 -42.71
C ALA A 229 -46.85 14.72 -41.30
N PHE A 230 -47.36 15.95 -41.11
CA PHE A 230 -47.94 16.42 -39.89
C PHE A 230 -49.23 15.63 -39.53
N ARG A 231 -49.36 15.28 -38.26
CA ARG A 231 -50.58 14.65 -37.70
C ARG A 231 -51.15 15.52 -36.59
N ALA A 232 -52.50 15.50 -36.43
CA ALA A 232 -53.12 16.20 -35.34
C ALA A 232 -52.56 15.71 -34.01
N GLY A 233 -52.01 16.63 -33.20
CA GLY A 233 -51.30 16.32 -31.95
C GLY A 233 -49.77 16.50 -32.00
N ASP A 234 -49.18 16.71 -33.18
CA ASP A 234 -47.76 16.98 -33.28
C ASP A 234 -47.38 18.36 -32.73
N SER A 235 -46.28 18.46 -32.03
CA SER A 235 -45.77 19.72 -31.51
C SER A 235 -45.33 20.68 -32.62
N PRO A 236 -45.76 21.94 -32.64
CA PRO A 236 -45.33 22.94 -33.61
C PRO A 236 -43.81 23.19 -33.62
N ARG A 237 -43.10 22.85 -32.56
CA ARG A 237 -41.64 22.99 -32.46
C ARG A 237 -40.90 22.03 -33.41
N HIS A 238 -41.48 20.89 -33.72
CA HIS A 238 -40.88 19.88 -34.56
C HIS A 238 -41.22 20.08 -36.05
N VAL A 239 -42.05 21.05 -36.39
CA VAL A 239 -42.38 21.38 -37.80
C VAL A 239 -41.15 21.95 -38.49
N ALA A 240 -40.81 21.40 -39.62
CA ALA A 240 -39.70 21.87 -40.45
C ALA A 240 -40.17 23.08 -41.32
N TRP A 241 -40.31 24.23 -40.70
CA TRP A 241 -40.88 25.46 -41.34
C TRP A 241 -40.17 25.86 -42.64
N LYS A 242 -38.84 25.61 -42.71
CA LYS A 242 -38.05 25.89 -43.94
C LYS A 242 -38.46 24.97 -45.07
N ALA A 243 -38.85 23.75 -44.80
CA ALA A 243 -39.33 22.82 -45.83
C ALA A 243 -40.79 23.10 -46.17
N ALA A 244 -41.65 23.45 -45.20
CA ALA A 244 -43.02 23.85 -45.37
C ALA A 244 -43.17 25.10 -46.26
N ALA A 245 -42.23 26.04 -46.21
CA ALA A 245 -42.22 27.26 -47.03
C ALA A 245 -42.04 27.02 -48.56
N ARG A 246 -41.74 25.80 -48.97
CA ARG A 246 -41.60 25.42 -50.40
C ARG A 246 -42.90 24.95 -51.03
N GLY A 247 -43.95 24.91 -50.28
CA GLY A 247 -45.30 24.45 -50.71
C GLY A 247 -45.47 22.93 -50.55
N GLY A 248 -46.60 22.49 -50.00
CA GLY A 248 -46.92 21.10 -49.79
C GLY A 248 -47.46 20.82 -48.36
N GLU A 249 -47.56 19.57 -48.00
CA GLU A 249 -47.96 19.14 -46.66
C GLU A 249 -46.91 19.59 -45.60
N LEU A 250 -47.42 19.94 -44.41
CA LEU A 250 -46.54 20.36 -43.31
C LEU A 250 -45.63 19.21 -42.87
N PRO A 251 -44.31 19.31 -43.11
CA PRO A 251 -43.35 18.26 -42.68
C PRO A 251 -42.96 18.44 -41.21
N VAL A 252 -42.95 17.36 -40.45
CA VAL A 252 -42.47 17.28 -39.08
C VAL A 252 -41.17 16.53 -39.03
N LYS A 253 -40.17 17.07 -38.32
CA LYS A 253 -38.89 16.43 -38.11
C LYS A 253 -39.08 15.19 -37.25
N GLN A 254 -38.51 14.07 -37.70
CA GLN A 254 -38.46 12.84 -36.94
C GLN A 254 -37.02 12.64 -36.49
N PHE A 255 -36.84 12.41 -35.21
CA PHE A 255 -35.53 12.15 -34.60
C PHE A 255 -35.42 10.65 -34.26
N ALA A 256 -34.27 10.08 -34.52
CA ALA A 256 -33.96 8.74 -34.06
C ALA A 256 -33.38 8.84 -32.63
N GLY A 257 -34.09 8.35 -31.66
CA GLY A 257 -33.55 8.18 -30.32
C GLY A 257 -32.64 6.95 -30.31
N THR A 258 -31.45 7.08 -29.79
CA THR A 258 -30.67 5.91 -29.35
C THR A 258 -31.39 5.37 -28.11
N ASP A 259 -31.83 4.12 -28.16
CA ASP A 259 -32.38 3.44 -26.96
C ASP A 259 -31.31 3.40 -25.89
N VAL A 260 -31.32 4.37 -25.00
CA VAL A 260 -30.48 4.34 -23.81
C VAL A 260 -31.11 3.34 -22.84
N THR A 261 -30.65 2.13 -22.87
CA THR A 261 -31.07 1.10 -21.91
C THR A 261 -30.55 1.52 -20.54
N THR A 262 -31.42 2.06 -19.69
CA THR A 262 -31.08 2.42 -18.31
C THR A 262 -31.19 1.17 -17.46
N HIS A 263 -30.07 0.75 -16.88
CA HIS A 263 -30.05 -0.34 -15.92
C HIS A 263 -30.14 0.23 -14.51
N TRP A 264 -31.18 -0.11 -13.77
CA TRP A 264 -31.32 0.23 -12.37
C TRP A 264 -30.69 -0.86 -11.51
N LEU A 265 -29.72 -0.48 -10.68
CA LEU A 265 -29.13 -1.37 -9.68
C LEU A 265 -29.82 -1.12 -8.34
N ASP A 266 -30.80 -1.94 -8.02
CA ASP A 266 -31.50 -1.85 -6.75
C ASP A 266 -30.76 -2.62 -5.65
N TRP A 267 -30.31 -1.87 -4.65
CA TRP A 267 -29.63 -2.44 -3.49
C TRP A 267 -30.56 -3.33 -2.65
N SER A 268 -31.85 -3.08 -2.62
CA SER A 268 -32.84 -3.85 -1.87
C SER A 268 -33.02 -5.26 -2.43
N ALA A 269 -32.82 -5.47 -3.73
CA ALA A 269 -32.86 -6.77 -4.37
C ALA A 269 -31.76 -7.74 -3.86
N LEU A 270 -30.75 -7.23 -3.16
CA LEU A 270 -29.68 -7.99 -2.54
C LEU A 270 -29.97 -8.39 -1.09
N GLU A 271 -31.20 -8.17 -0.59
CA GLU A 271 -31.60 -8.61 0.73
C GLU A 271 -31.55 -10.13 0.84
N GLY A 272 -30.88 -10.64 1.90
CA GLY A 272 -30.67 -12.08 2.12
C GLY A 272 -29.35 -12.64 1.60
N GLN A 273 -28.62 -11.93 0.77
CA GLN A 273 -27.26 -12.34 0.39
C GLN A 273 -26.25 -11.95 1.47
N GLY A 274 -25.25 -12.81 1.70
CA GLY A 274 -24.20 -12.58 2.70
C GLY A 274 -23.43 -11.25 2.47
N THR A 275 -22.82 -10.74 3.52
CA THR A 275 -22.09 -9.46 3.51
C THR A 275 -20.98 -9.39 2.44
N GLU A 276 -20.54 -10.52 1.90
CA GLU A 276 -19.53 -10.58 0.84
C GLU A 276 -20.12 -10.41 -0.57
N ALA A 277 -21.43 -10.62 -0.72
CA ALA A 277 -22.13 -10.45 -2.00
C ALA A 277 -22.74 -9.04 -2.17
N ARG A 278 -22.89 -8.30 -1.07
CA ARG A 278 -23.40 -6.91 -1.08
C ARG A 278 -22.33 -5.91 -1.45
#